data_0fdffb1c439613357dca78668d876016
#
_entry.id   0fdffb1c439613357dca78668d876016
#
_cell.length_a   1.000
_cell.length_b   1.000
_cell.length_c   1.000
_cell.angle_alpha   90.00
_cell.angle_beta   90.00
_cell.angle_gamma   90.00
#
_symmetry.space_group_name_H-M   'P 1'
#
loop_
_entity.id
_entity.type
_entity.pdbx_description
1 polymer ?
#
loop_
_entity_poly.entity_id
_entity_poly.type
_entity_poly.pdbx_seq_one_letter_code
_entity_poly.pdbx_strand_id
1 'polypeptide(L)'
;RYPPICIGTTKDTNGVLFYDNFTRKDDRANSNEAVFGSSGYGKTTYLMHLITQRFGIGYQQYSIDVEGTQLKKLTYALGGENIDCSDGDKGRINPLHVRITVPESEKEDEKIPLSDIKPLSSHIRFLRVFFDSYKGKGGRQDIRLLHDSLIEEALERTYKRIMNIDYQTSAEYIVEHFSNDDYPILSDLYDELKTMKIESEDANDMACREKISDCIAFIRPLAVGADAILFNGPTNINLNNPLINFDISGLQDNTGSRILLTQYFNILSFIWTQVISDESDTRKQIYADEYGVIMDPELQEVMKYFASISRRIRKRIGGLTVATQQISDVLKPEVKSEGQVIINQSCYQFFFNIAGETEYFKGTKILPESALQFIQFAKIGECYAKFGTQTSMTTQIIIPPDELRFFERIKK
;
A
#
# COMPACT_ATOMS: atom_id res chain seq x y z
N ARG A 1 -1.31 24.41 -13.59
CA ARG A 1 0.13 23.99 -13.58
C ARG A 1 0.58 23.92 -12.12
N TYR A 2 1.14 22.80 -11.70
CA TYR A 2 1.62 22.61 -10.32
C TYR A 2 3.01 23.26 -10.20
N PRO A 3 3.23 24.17 -9.21
CA PRO A 3 4.55 24.73 -8.95
C PRO A 3 5.46 23.69 -8.27
N PRO A 4 6.79 23.78 -8.44
CA PRO A 4 7.73 23.00 -7.65
C PRO A 4 7.73 23.46 -6.19
N ILE A 5 7.99 22.54 -5.26
CA ILE A 5 8.11 22.81 -3.83
C ILE A 5 9.57 23.07 -3.44
N CYS A 6 9.80 23.93 -2.47
CA CYS A 6 11.14 24.15 -1.90
C CYS A 6 11.37 23.11 -0.80
N ILE A 7 12.41 22.30 -0.92
CA ILE A 7 12.73 21.26 0.07
C ILE A 7 13.99 21.59 0.91
N GLY A 8 14.75 22.60 0.54
CA GLY A 8 15.94 22.97 1.29
C GLY A 8 17.04 23.60 0.45
N THR A 9 18.29 23.37 0.85
CA THR A 9 19.48 23.86 0.14
C THR A 9 20.50 22.74 -0.04
N THR A 10 21.34 22.88 -1.06
CA THR A 10 22.54 22.05 -1.21
C THR A 10 23.59 22.46 -0.20
N LYS A 11 24.28 21.50 0.44
CA LYS A 11 25.29 21.80 1.45
C LYS A 11 26.57 22.41 0.87
N ASP A 12 26.91 22.04 -0.37
CA ASP A 12 28.16 22.46 -1.00
C ASP A 12 28.12 23.91 -1.50
N THR A 13 26.96 24.35 -2.00
CA THR A 13 26.80 25.67 -2.64
C THR A 13 25.78 26.59 -1.98
N ASN A 14 25.05 26.10 -0.97
CA ASN A 14 23.89 26.78 -0.37
C ASN A 14 22.80 27.18 -1.39
N GLY A 15 22.80 26.55 -2.57
CA GLY A 15 21.78 26.77 -3.59
C GLY A 15 20.44 26.26 -3.15
N VAL A 16 19.36 27.06 -3.35
CA VAL A 16 17.99 26.64 -3.01
C VAL A 16 17.54 25.50 -3.91
N LEU A 17 16.97 24.48 -3.32
CA LEU A 17 16.53 23.27 -4.01
C LEU A 17 15.01 23.25 -4.17
N PHE A 18 14.57 23.47 -5.40
CA PHE A 18 13.18 23.29 -5.82
C PHE A 18 12.97 21.91 -6.41
N TYR A 19 11.86 21.29 -6.07
CA TYR A 19 11.59 19.91 -6.34
C TYR A 19 10.16 19.70 -6.85
N ASP A 20 10.04 18.96 -7.96
CA ASP A 20 8.77 18.47 -8.50
C ASP A 20 8.99 17.03 -8.96
N ASN A 21 8.40 16.07 -8.26
CA ASN A 21 8.53 14.65 -8.56
C ASN A 21 7.79 14.22 -9.84
N PHE A 22 6.98 15.10 -10.42
CA PHE A 22 6.35 14.87 -11.72
C PHE A 22 7.15 15.45 -12.89
N THR A 23 8.27 16.09 -12.64
CA THR A 23 9.17 16.54 -13.71
C THR A 23 9.81 15.34 -14.40
N ARG A 24 9.49 15.15 -15.68
CA ARG A 24 10.04 14.07 -16.50
C ARG A 24 11.33 14.51 -17.17
N LYS A 25 12.32 13.64 -17.16
CA LYS A 25 13.59 13.75 -17.87
C LYS A 25 14.00 12.34 -18.30
N ASP A 26 15.03 12.21 -19.12
CA ASP A 26 15.52 10.93 -19.63
C ASP A 26 15.85 9.92 -18.50
N ASP A 27 16.32 10.42 -17.36
CA ASP A 27 16.67 9.63 -16.18
C ASP A 27 15.61 9.64 -15.05
N ARG A 28 14.41 10.23 -15.30
CA ARG A 28 13.32 10.40 -14.31
C ARG A 28 11.99 9.95 -14.90
N ALA A 29 11.84 8.64 -15.04
CA ALA A 29 10.72 8.04 -15.75
C ALA A 29 9.41 8.00 -14.95
N ASN A 30 9.45 8.16 -13.61
CA ASN A 30 8.28 8.09 -12.74
C ASN A 30 8.32 9.12 -11.60
N SER A 31 7.26 9.18 -10.79
CA SER A 31 7.11 10.12 -9.67
C SER A 31 7.32 9.44 -8.30
N ASN A 32 7.89 8.24 -8.30
CA ASN A 32 8.07 7.49 -7.06
C ASN A 32 9.24 8.01 -6.25
N GLU A 33 9.09 7.94 -4.94
CA GLU A 33 10.03 8.44 -3.95
C GLU A 33 10.36 7.35 -2.93
N ALA A 34 11.60 7.35 -2.47
CA ALA A 34 12.03 6.51 -1.36
C ALA A 34 12.72 7.38 -0.30
N VAL A 35 12.26 7.29 0.94
CA VAL A 35 12.73 8.10 2.06
C VAL A 35 13.21 7.17 3.17
N PHE A 36 14.51 7.20 3.44
CA PHE A 36 15.16 6.36 4.43
C PHE A 36 15.79 7.20 5.53
N GLY A 37 15.64 6.77 6.77
CA GLY A 37 16.27 7.47 7.88
C GLY A 37 15.79 6.98 9.23
N SER A 38 16.73 6.76 10.13
CA SER A 38 16.44 6.35 11.51
C SER A 38 15.60 7.37 12.25
N SER A 39 14.95 6.93 13.31
CA SER A 39 14.10 7.80 14.15
C SER A 39 14.89 9.01 14.65
N GLY A 40 14.25 10.19 14.63
CA GLY A 40 14.84 11.44 15.12
C GLY A 40 15.69 12.24 14.11
N TYR A 41 16.00 11.71 12.93
CA TYR A 41 16.83 12.43 11.94
C TYR A 41 16.04 13.27 10.92
N GLY A 42 14.71 13.38 11.09
CA GLY A 42 13.89 14.30 10.29
C GLY A 42 13.05 13.68 9.19
N LYS A 43 13.07 12.35 9.01
CA LYS A 43 12.26 11.61 8.00
C LYS A 43 10.79 12.02 8.06
N THR A 44 10.12 11.83 9.19
CA THR A 44 8.68 12.11 9.34
C THR A 44 8.38 13.61 9.18
N THR A 45 9.25 14.50 9.69
CA THR A 45 9.10 15.95 9.49
C THR A 45 9.20 16.33 8.01
N TYR A 46 10.08 15.67 7.25
CA TYR A 46 10.18 15.84 5.80
C TYR A 46 8.92 15.31 5.07
N LEU A 47 8.38 14.15 5.45
CA LEU A 47 7.13 13.65 4.90
C LEU A 47 5.97 14.61 5.18
N MET A 48 5.85 15.13 6.41
CA MET A 48 4.85 16.14 6.77
C MET A 48 4.98 17.40 5.90
N HIS A 49 6.20 17.84 5.63
CA HIS A 49 6.45 18.97 4.72
C HIS A 49 5.98 18.67 3.30
N LEU A 50 6.32 17.51 2.73
CA LEU A 50 5.86 17.11 1.40
C LEU A 50 4.33 17.06 1.31
N ILE A 51 3.68 16.45 2.31
CA ILE A 51 2.21 16.35 2.38
C ILE A 51 1.58 17.75 2.44
N THR A 52 2.08 18.62 3.32
CA THR A 52 1.57 19.97 3.49
C THR A 52 1.69 20.81 2.21
N GLN A 53 2.87 20.80 1.58
CA GLN A 53 3.11 21.56 0.36
C GLN A 53 2.26 21.01 -0.82
N ARG A 54 2.17 19.70 -0.97
CA ARG A 54 1.37 19.06 -2.03
C ARG A 54 -0.12 19.26 -1.82
N PHE A 55 -0.59 19.25 -0.58
CA PHE A 55 -1.98 19.59 -0.26
C PHE A 55 -2.28 21.04 -0.69
N GLY A 56 -1.41 21.99 -0.34
CA GLY A 56 -1.57 23.39 -0.71
C GLY A 56 -1.60 23.66 -2.21
N ILE A 57 -0.99 22.82 -3.03
CA ILE A 57 -0.99 22.94 -4.50
C ILE A 57 -1.99 22.02 -5.20
N GLY A 58 -2.84 21.28 -4.46
CA GLY A 58 -3.99 20.55 -4.98
C GLY A 58 -3.71 19.11 -5.43
N TYR A 59 -2.79 18.40 -4.80
CA TYR A 59 -2.65 16.97 -5.01
C TYR A 59 -3.75 16.19 -4.29
N GLN A 60 -4.18 15.09 -4.88
CA GLN A 60 -4.92 14.05 -4.18
C GLN A 60 -3.92 13.15 -3.45
N GLN A 61 -4.07 12.97 -2.15
CA GLN A 61 -3.07 12.30 -1.32
C GLN A 61 -3.70 11.24 -0.42
N TYR A 62 -3.02 10.10 -0.34
CA TYR A 62 -3.39 8.97 0.51
C TYR A 62 -2.18 8.56 1.33
N SER A 63 -2.32 8.42 2.64
CA SER A 63 -1.26 7.87 3.51
C SER A 63 -1.74 6.64 4.25
N ILE A 64 -0.84 5.68 4.45
CA ILE A 64 -1.05 4.52 5.33
C ILE A 64 -0.13 4.75 6.54
N ASP A 65 -0.74 4.98 7.70
CA ASP A 65 -0.07 5.39 8.93
C ASP A 65 -0.06 4.24 9.93
N VAL A 66 1.12 3.67 10.12
CA VAL A 66 1.34 2.61 11.10
C VAL A 66 1.57 3.17 12.50
N GLU A 67 2.15 4.37 12.63
CA GLU A 67 2.47 4.98 13.92
C GLU A 67 1.27 5.69 14.58
N GLY A 68 0.33 6.22 13.79
CA GLY A 68 -0.92 6.82 14.26
C GLY A 68 -0.80 8.13 15.02
N THR A 69 0.33 8.81 14.92
CA THR A 69 0.60 10.01 15.73
C THR A 69 0.70 11.28 14.91
N GLN A 70 1.77 11.45 14.15
CA GLN A 70 2.08 12.73 13.50
C GLN A 70 1.25 12.94 12.23
N LEU A 71 1.10 11.92 11.37
CA LEU A 71 0.33 12.03 10.13
C LEU A 71 -1.16 12.21 10.40
N LYS A 72 -1.71 11.52 11.39
CA LYS A 72 -3.08 11.70 11.86
C LYS A 72 -3.38 13.14 12.27
N LYS A 73 -2.53 13.71 13.14
CA LYS A 73 -2.68 15.11 13.61
C LYS A 73 -2.51 16.11 12.46
N LEU A 74 -1.55 15.88 11.56
CA LEU A 74 -1.34 16.70 10.37
C LEU A 74 -2.59 16.70 9.48
N THR A 75 -3.15 15.52 9.22
CA THR A 75 -4.32 15.35 8.38
C THR A 75 -5.50 16.15 8.90
N TYR A 76 -5.82 16.05 10.19
CA TYR A 76 -6.87 16.88 10.80
C TYR A 76 -6.58 18.38 10.72
N ALA A 77 -5.33 18.77 10.97
CA ALA A 77 -4.95 20.18 10.97
C ALA A 77 -5.02 20.82 9.57
N LEU A 78 -4.87 20.03 8.50
CA LEU A 78 -5.03 20.47 7.11
C LEU A 78 -6.49 20.36 6.61
N GLY A 79 -7.43 19.85 7.42
CA GLY A 79 -8.82 19.62 7.00
C GLY A 79 -9.00 18.34 6.16
N GLY A 80 -8.03 17.44 6.21
CA GLY A 80 -8.11 16.10 5.63
C GLY A 80 -8.95 15.15 6.48
N GLU A 81 -9.12 13.93 6.01
CA GLU A 81 -9.88 12.86 6.66
C GLU A 81 -8.94 11.78 7.20
N ASN A 82 -9.06 11.47 8.49
CA ASN A 82 -8.37 10.34 9.10
C ASN A 82 -9.35 9.20 9.33
N ILE A 83 -9.10 8.08 8.68
CA ILE A 83 -9.92 6.87 8.73
C ILE A 83 -9.21 5.87 9.64
N ASP A 84 -9.83 5.54 10.78
CA ASP A 84 -9.30 4.55 11.73
C ASP A 84 -9.65 3.13 11.24
N CYS A 85 -8.74 2.52 10.50
CA CYS A 85 -8.88 1.16 9.96
C CYS A 85 -8.46 0.06 10.95
N SER A 86 -8.13 0.41 12.19
CA SER A 86 -8.00 -0.53 13.30
C SER A 86 -9.33 -0.81 14.02
N ASP A 87 -10.38 -0.04 13.69
CA ASP A 87 -11.74 -0.17 14.20
C ASP A 87 -12.71 -0.22 13.01
N GLY A 88 -13.28 -1.39 12.76
CA GLY A 88 -14.14 -1.60 11.59
C GLY A 88 -15.43 -0.79 11.59
N ASP A 89 -15.88 -0.27 12.72
CA ASP A 89 -17.04 0.64 12.76
C ASP A 89 -16.69 2.03 12.24
N LYS A 90 -15.38 2.41 12.27
CA LYS A 90 -14.87 3.68 11.80
C LYS A 90 -14.26 3.63 10.41
N GLY A 91 -13.67 2.50 10.05
CA GLY A 91 -12.93 2.40 8.78
C GLY A 91 -12.79 0.96 8.27
N ARG A 92 -13.89 0.37 7.76
CA ARG A 92 -13.87 -0.96 7.17
C ARG A 92 -13.71 -0.90 5.67
N ILE A 93 -12.81 -1.74 5.18
CA ILE A 93 -12.66 -2.03 3.75
C ILE A 93 -12.98 -3.51 3.56
N ASN A 94 -14.12 -3.80 2.96
CA ASN A 94 -14.54 -5.16 2.63
C ASN A 94 -13.55 -5.81 1.66
N PRO A 95 -12.85 -6.88 2.02
CA PRO A 95 -11.96 -7.56 1.09
C PRO A 95 -12.70 -8.18 -0.10
N LEU A 96 -13.98 -8.54 0.04
CA LEU A 96 -14.81 -9.09 -1.04
C LEU A 96 -15.42 -8.02 -1.97
N HIS A 97 -15.21 -6.73 -1.70
CA HIS A 97 -15.53 -5.67 -2.65
C HIS A 97 -14.63 -5.78 -3.89
N VAL A 98 -15.20 -6.06 -5.06
CA VAL A 98 -14.46 -6.36 -6.29
C VAL A 98 -13.49 -5.23 -6.66
N ARG A 99 -12.20 -5.55 -6.71
CA ARG A 99 -11.14 -4.60 -7.12
C ARG A 99 -11.07 -4.56 -8.65
N ILE A 100 -11.42 -3.41 -9.22
CA ILE A 100 -11.26 -3.21 -10.66
C ILE A 100 -9.81 -2.86 -10.94
N THR A 101 -9.10 -3.76 -11.62
CA THR A 101 -7.72 -3.54 -12.08
C THR A 101 -7.71 -3.45 -13.59
N VAL A 102 -7.29 -2.32 -14.12
CA VAL A 102 -7.12 -2.15 -15.56
C VAL A 102 -5.86 -2.91 -16.00
N PRO A 103 -5.96 -3.85 -16.96
CA PRO A 103 -4.81 -4.54 -17.52
C PRO A 103 -3.79 -3.55 -18.12
N GLU A 104 -2.52 -3.93 -18.20
CA GLU A 104 -1.55 -3.14 -18.94
C GLU A 104 -1.84 -3.27 -20.43
N SER A 105 -2.15 -2.16 -21.12
CA SER A 105 -2.15 -2.16 -22.57
C SER A 105 -0.69 -2.12 -23.06
N GLU A 106 -0.40 -2.80 -24.16
CA GLU A 106 0.92 -2.78 -24.80
C GLU A 106 1.25 -1.38 -25.36
N LYS A 107 0.24 -0.55 -25.62
CA LYS A 107 0.39 0.83 -26.08
C LYS A 107 0.16 1.79 -24.92
N GLU A 108 1.09 2.72 -24.73
CA GLU A 108 1.08 3.65 -23.59
C GLU A 108 -0.16 4.54 -23.47
N ASP A 109 -0.85 4.81 -24.58
CA ASP A 109 -1.99 5.75 -24.67
C ASP A 109 -3.36 5.07 -24.88
N GLU A 110 -3.45 3.75 -24.92
CA GLU A 110 -4.71 3.05 -25.19
C GLU A 110 -5.50 2.84 -23.91
N LYS A 111 -6.59 3.60 -23.74
CA LYS A 111 -7.54 3.39 -22.63
C LYS A 111 -8.39 2.16 -22.94
N ILE A 112 -8.29 1.15 -22.08
CA ILE A 112 -9.16 -0.04 -22.15
C ILE A 112 -10.52 0.36 -21.55
N PRO A 113 -11.62 0.27 -22.29
CA PRO A 113 -12.95 0.61 -21.75
C PRO A 113 -13.37 -0.36 -20.66
N LEU A 114 -14.15 0.10 -19.69
CA LEU A 114 -14.64 -0.72 -18.57
C LEU A 114 -15.46 -1.94 -19.04
N SER A 115 -16.11 -1.85 -20.19
CA SER A 115 -16.84 -2.96 -20.84
C SER A 115 -15.94 -4.17 -21.14
N ASP A 116 -14.66 -3.93 -21.43
CA ASP A 116 -13.70 -4.97 -21.83
C ASP A 116 -12.93 -5.56 -20.65
N ILE A 117 -13.02 -4.91 -19.48
CA ILE A 117 -12.37 -5.36 -18.26
C ILE A 117 -13.25 -6.39 -17.55
N LYS A 118 -12.69 -7.57 -17.28
CA LYS A 118 -13.33 -8.66 -16.51
C LYS A 118 -12.66 -8.78 -15.14
N PRO A 119 -13.13 -8.06 -14.10
CA PRO A 119 -12.36 -7.86 -12.89
C PRO A 119 -12.35 -9.05 -11.94
N LEU A 120 -13.36 -9.94 -11.97
CA LEU A 120 -13.52 -10.99 -10.97
C LEU A 120 -12.32 -11.93 -10.90
N SER A 121 -11.73 -12.32 -12.03
CA SER A 121 -10.54 -13.18 -12.05
C SER A 121 -9.32 -12.55 -11.38
N SER A 122 -9.10 -11.24 -11.60
CA SER A 122 -8.00 -10.51 -10.94
C SER A 122 -8.28 -10.28 -9.47
N HIS A 123 -9.55 -10.09 -9.12
CA HIS A 123 -9.98 -9.91 -7.74
C HIS A 123 -9.85 -11.21 -6.93
N ILE A 124 -10.19 -12.37 -7.47
CA ILE A 124 -9.98 -13.66 -6.80
C ILE A 124 -8.48 -13.92 -6.56
N ARG A 125 -7.61 -13.53 -7.51
CA ARG A 125 -6.15 -13.56 -7.28
C ARG A 125 -5.71 -12.64 -6.16
N PHE A 126 -6.29 -11.43 -6.06
CA PHE A 126 -6.06 -10.54 -4.91
C PHE A 126 -6.50 -11.21 -3.60
N LEU A 127 -7.70 -11.81 -3.55
CA LEU A 127 -8.22 -12.50 -2.36
C LEU A 127 -7.32 -13.66 -1.92
N ARG A 128 -6.75 -14.41 -2.86
CA ARG A 128 -5.76 -15.44 -2.53
C ARG A 128 -4.55 -14.85 -1.78
N VAL A 129 -4.01 -13.73 -2.26
CA VAL A 129 -2.89 -13.04 -1.59
C VAL A 129 -3.34 -12.46 -0.23
N PHE A 130 -4.56 -11.94 -0.13
CA PHE A 130 -5.15 -11.46 1.12
C PHE A 130 -5.24 -12.58 2.16
N PHE A 131 -5.79 -13.75 1.81
CA PHE A 131 -5.88 -14.89 2.71
C PHE A 131 -4.50 -15.46 3.06
N ASP A 132 -3.56 -15.49 2.13
CA ASP A 132 -2.17 -15.89 2.40
C ASP A 132 -1.49 -14.92 3.37
N SER A 133 -1.75 -13.61 3.27
CA SER A 133 -1.19 -12.61 4.19
C SER A 133 -1.69 -12.79 5.63
N TYR A 134 -2.94 -13.21 5.78
CA TYR A 134 -3.55 -13.49 7.07
C TYR A 134 -3.06 -14.81 7.68
N LYS A 135 -3.01 -15.88 6.88
CA LYS A 135 -2.63 -17.23 7.32
C LYS A 135 -1.12 -17.39 7.56
N GLY A 136 -0.30 -16.78 6.70
CA GLY A 136 1.10 -17.11 6.57
C GLY A 136 1.38 -18.41 5.81
N LYS A 137 2.64 -18.63 5.44
CA LYS A 137 3.06 -19.81 4.64
C LYS A 137 3.24 -21.11 5.46
N GLY A 138 2.65 -21.22 6.63
CA GLY A 138 2.68 -22.45 7.40
C GLY A 138 1.86 -23.58 6.72
N GLY A 139 2.46 -24.76 6.53
CA GLY A 139 1.77 -25.95 6.03
C GLY A 139 2.38 -26.56 4.76
N ARG A 140 1.95 -27.79 4.44
CA ARG A 140 2.40 -28.53 3.26
C ARG A 140 1.77 -27.94 1.99
N GLN A 141 2.57 -27.79 0.95
CA GLN A 141 2.18 -27.12 -0.30
C GLN A 141 1.00 -27.79 -1.02
N ASP A 142 0.92 -29.12 -0.97
CA ASP A 142 -0.17 -29.90 -1.57
C ASP A 142 -1.54 -29.65 -0.89
N ILE A 143 -1.54 -29.53 0.44
CA ILE A 143 -2.75 -29.23 1.22
C ILE A 143 -3.20 -27.79 0.93
N ARG A 144 -2.24 -26.87 0.81
CA ARG A 144 -2.52 -25.45 0.53
C ARG A 144 -3.21 -25.25 -0.82
N LEU A 145 -2.71 -25.88 -1.88
CA LEU A 145 -3.29 -25.78 -3.22
C LEU A 145 -4.74 -26.23 -3.27
N LEU A 146 -5.09 -27.24 -2.49
CA LEU A 146 -6.46 -27.76 -2.46
C LEU A 146 -7.39 -26.84 -1.64
N HIS A 147 -6.90 -26.28 -0.52
CA HIS A 147 -7.65 -25.27 0.23
C HIS A 147 -7.91 -24.03 -0.63
N ASP A 148 -6.91 -23.56 -1.39
CA ASP A 148 -7.04 -22.43 -2.30
C ASP A 148 -8.11 -22.69 -3.36
N SER A 149 -8.17 -23.89 -3.92
CA SER A 149 -9.19 -24.28 -4.92
C SER A 149 -10.60 -24.31 -4.32
N LEU A 150 -10.76 -24.84 -3.11
CA LEU A 150 -12.07 -24.89 -2.44
C LEU A 150 -12.56 -23.49 -2.03
N ILE A 151 -11.67 -22.63 -1.57
CA ILE A 151 -12.01 -21.23 -1.26
C ILE A 151 -12.37 -20.47 -2.55
N GLU A 152 -11.65 -20.71 -3.66
CA GLU A 152 -11.97 -20.10 -4.96
C GLU A 152 -13.36 -20.54 -5.44
N GLU A 153 -13.69 -21.82 -5.38
CA GLU A 153 -15.03 -22.32 -5.71
C GLU A 153 -16.11 -21.69 -4.83
N ALA A 154 -15.88 -21.61 -3.52
CA ALA A 154 -16.81 -20.96 -2.61
C ALA A 154 -17.02 -19.47 -2.93
N LEU A 155 -15.95 -18.75 -3.30
CA LEU A 155 -16.03 -17.35 -3.74
C LEU A 155 -16.84 -17.19 -5.02
N GLU A 156 -16.60 -18.03 -6.02
CA GLU A 156 -17.38 -18.04 -7.28
C GLU A 156 -18.87 -18.23 -7.01
N ARG A 157 -19.22 -19.23 -6.21
CA ARG A 157 -20.61 -19.50 -5.81
C ARG A 157 -21.21 -18.32 -5.03
N THR A 158 -20.44 -17.70 -4.13
CA THR A 158 -20.88 -16.56 -3.35
C THR A 158 -21.19 -15.35 -4.23
N TYR A 159 -20.28 -14.98 -5.15
CA TYR A 159 -20.52 -13.88 -6.10
C TYR A 159 -21.68 -14.18 -7.05
N LYS A 160 -21.81 -15.41 -7.51
CA LYS A 160 -22.93 -15.82 -8.37
C LYS A 160 -24.26 -15.74 -7.63
N ARG A 161 -24.32 -16.19 -6.39
CA ARG A 161 -25.53 -16.21 -5.57
C ARG A 161 -26.00 -14.79 -5.19
N ILE A 162 -25.09 -13.91 -4.79
CA ILE A 162 -25.43 -12.59 -4.23
C ILE A 162 -25.58 -11.53 -5.33
N MET A 163 -24.62 -11.47 -6.25
CA MET A 163 -24.54 -10.43 -7.28
C MET A 163 -24.90 -10.92 -8.67
N ASN A 164 -25.08 -12.23 -8.86
CA ASN A 164 -25.27 -12.86 -10.18
C ASN A 164 -24.15 -12.52 -11.18
N ILE A 165 -22.91 -12.33 -10.70
CA ILE A 165 -21.72 -12.09 -11.53
C ILE A 165 -20.86 -13.34 -11.66
N ASP A 166 -20.03 -13.36 -12.72
CA ASP A 166 -19.09 -14.42 -13.03
C ASP A 166 -17.83 -13.85 -13.73
N TYR A 167 -16.94 -14.71 -14.18
CA TYR A 167 -15.69 -14.30 -14.83
C TYR A 167 -15.87 -13.56 -16.16
N GLN A 168 -17.07 -13.53 -16.75
CA GLN A 168 -17.38 -12.80 -17.99
C GLN A 168 -18.02 -11.45 -17.72
N THR A 169 -18.40 -11.17 -16.49
CA THR A 169 -19.06 -9.91 -16.11
C THR A 169 -18.07 -8.75 -16.23
N SER A 170 -18.49 -7.68 -16.93
CA SER A 170 -17.66 -6.49 -17.16
C SER A 170 -17.58 -5.59 -15.93
N ALA A 171 -16.51 -4.82 -15.84
CA ALA A 171 -16.36 -3.81 -14.82
C ALA A 171 -17.41 -2.70 -14.92
N GLU A 172 -17.80 -2.33 -16.15
CA GLU A 172 -18.88 -1.36 -16.41
C GLU A 172 -20.19 -1.82 -15.75
N TYR A 173 -20.60 -3.07 -16.00
CA TYR A 173 -21.80 -3.63 -15.38
C TYR A 173 -21.74 -3.59 -13.84
N ILE A 174 -20.59 -3.92 -13.25
CA ILE A 174 -20.42 -3.90 -11.79
C ILE A 174 -20.56 -2.48 -11.26
N VAL A 175 -19.92 -1.48 -11.86
CA VAL A 175 -19.96 -0.09 -11.41
C VAL A 175 -21.35 0.52 -11.55
N GLU A 176 -22.10 0.16 -12.60
CA GLU A 176 -23.44 0.71 -12.85
C GLU A 176 -24.54 0.11 -11.96
N HIS A 177 -24.38 -1.12 -11.50
CA HIS A 177 -25.46 -1.86 -10.85
C HIS A 177 -25.25 -2.11 -9.36
N PHE A 178 -24.05 -1.95 -8.82
CA PHE A 178 -23.75 -2.30 -7.44
C PHE A 178 -23.12 -1.15 -6.65
N SER A 179 -23.62 -0.95 -5.45
CA SER A 179 -23.08 -0.05 -4.41
C SER A 179 -22.23 -0.84 -3.40
N ASN A 180 -21.61 -0.14 -2.44
CA ASN A 180 -20.81 -0.79 -1.40
C ASN A 180 -21.56 -1.87 -0.59
N ASP A 181 -22.87 -1.71 -0.43
CA ASP A 181 -23.69 -2.60 0.39
C ASP A 181 -24.12 -3.87 -0.36
N ASP A 182 -23.96 -3.91 -1.68
CA ASP A 182 -24.40 -5.03 -2.52
C ASP A 182 -23.34 -6.14 -2.63
N TYR A 183 -22.11 -5.85 -2.23
CA TYR A 183 -21.03 -6.84 -2.28
C TYR A 183 -21.15 -7.88 -1.16
N PRO A 184 -20.84 -9.16 -1.45
CA PRO A 184 -20.77 -10.18 -0.41
C PRO A 184 -19.78 -9.79 0.69
N ILE A 185 -20.00 -10.29 1.88
CA ILE A 185 -19.12 -10.14 3.02
C ILE A 185 -18.56 -11.50 3.46
N LEU A 186 -17.57 -11.52 4.34
CA LEU A 186 -16.90 -12.77 4.71
C LEU A 186 -17.80 -13.80 5.41
N SER A 187 -18.88 -13.37 6.06
CA SER A 187 -19.89 -14.29 6.58
C SER A 187 -20.67 -15.01 5.46
N ASP A 188 -20.87 -14.36 4.30
CA ASP A 188 -21.50 -15.01 3.15
C ASP A 188 -20.62 -16.12 2.57
N LEU A 189 -19.32 -15.90 2.50
CA LEU A 189 -18.33 -16.92 2.11
C LEU A 189 -18.29 -18.08 3.13
N TYR A 190 -18.34 -17.74 4.42
CA TYR A 190 -18.36 -18.71 5.50
C TYR A 190 -19.60 -19.63 5.43
N ASP A 191 -20.76 -19.06 5.15
CA ASP A 191 -22.00 -19.81 5.00
C ASP A 191 -22.03 -20.63 3.71
N GLU A 192 -21.44 -20.15 2.61
CA GLU A 192 -21.28 -20.93 1.38
C GLU A 192 -20.40 -22.17 1.60
N LEU A 193 -19.29 -22.02 2.32
CA LEU A 193 -18.44 -23.16 2.70
C LEU A 193 -19.19 -24.21 3.54
N LYS A 194 -20.09 -23.78 4.43
CA LYS A 194 -20.96 -24.71 5.18
C LYS A 194 -21.93 -25.45 4.27
N THR A 195 -22.50 -24.77 3.27
CA THR A 195 -23.37 -25.38 2.27
C THR A 195 -22.61 -26.43 1.48
N MET A 196 -21.43 -26.12 0.97
CA MET A 196 -20.55 -27.06 0.27
C MET A 196 -20.19 -28.28 1.15
N LYS A 197 -20.02 -28.09 2.46
CA LYS A 197 -19.77 -29.18 3.40
C LYS A 197 -20.96 -30.14 3.48
N ILE A 198 -22.20 -29.63 3.54
CA ILE A 198 -23.41 -30.43 3.55
C ILE A 198 -23.55 -31.21 2.22
N GLU A 199 -23.32 -30.55 1.08
CA GLU A 199 -23.32 -31.20 -0.24
C GLU A 199 -22.31 -32.34 -0.32
N SER A 200 -21.13 -32.19 0.28
CA SER A 200 -20.10 -33.24 0.32
C SER A 200 -20.49 -34.42 1.24
N GLU A 201 -21.30 -34.20 2.26
CA GLU A 201 -21.89 -35.25 3.09
C GLU A 201 -22.89 -36.09 2.28
N ASP A 202 -23.76 -35.43 1.54
CA ASP A 202 -24.77 -36.07 0.69
C ASP A 202 -24.11 -36.88 -0.44
N ALA A 203 -22.99 -36.38 -0.98
CA ALA A 203 -22.19 -37.07 -1.99
C ALA A 203 -21.28 -38.20 -1.43
N ASN A 204 -21.25 -38.38 -0.10
CA ASN A 204 -20.39 -39.31 0.62
C ASN A 204 -18.88 -39.15 0.35
N ASP A 205 -18.45 -37.90 0.08
CA ASP A 205 -17.05 -37.51 -0.15
C ASP A 205 -16.39 -37.05 1.15
N MET A 206 -15.97 -38.01 1.98
CA MET A 206 -15.33 -37.72 3.28
C MET A 206 -14.02 -36.92 3.14
N ALA A 207 -13.24 -37.13 2.08
CA ALA A 207 -11.96 -36.45 1.91
C ALA A 207 -12.16 -34.95 1.57
N CYS A 208 -13.14 -34.63 0.73
CA CYS A 208 -13.52 -33.27 0.41
C CYS A 208 -14.09 -32.56 1.65
N ARG A 209 -14.97 -33.24 2.39
CA ARG A 209 -15.61 -32.73 3.62
C ARG A 209 -14.60 -32.31 4.70
N GLU A 210 -13.55 -33.10 4.94
CA GLU A 210 -12.50 -32.77 5.91
C GLU A 210 -11.80 -31.47 5.52
N LYS A 211 -11.43 -31.31 4.26
CA LYS A 211 -10.75 -30.11 3.75
C LYS A 211 -11.63 -28.86 3.71
N ILE A 212 -12.91 -29.01 3.40
CA ILE A 212 -13.87 -27.90 3.54
C ILE A 212 -13.98 -27.48 5.02
N SER A 213 -13.92 -28.43 5.96
CA SER A 213 -13.91 -28.13 7.40
C SER A 213 -12.67 -27.31 7.80
N ASP A 214 -11.52 -27.57 7.21
CA ASP A 214 -10.31 -26.78 7.42
C ASP A 214 -10.47 -25.36 6.86
N CYS A 215 -11.09 -25.21 5.68
CA CYS A 215 -11.42 -23.90 5.10
C CYS A 215 -12.39 -23.11 6.00
N ILE A 216 -13.43 -23.76 6.52
CA ILE A 216 -14.39 -23.18 7.46
C ILE A 216 -13.66 -22.68 8.72
N ALA A 217 -12.79 -23.52 9.31
CA ALA A 217 -12.02 -23.17 10.48
C ALA A 217 -11.08 -21.96 10.22
N PHE A 218 -10.50 -21.89 9.03
CA PHE A 218 -9.64 -20.80 8.61
C PHE A 218 -10.40 -19.48 8.43
N ILE A 219 -11.56 -19.49 7.78
CA ILE A 219 -12.37 -18.27 7.51
C ILE A 219 -13.11 -17.80 8.77
N ARG A 220 -13.39 -18.69 9.71
CA ARG A 220 -14.19 -18.39 10.91
C ARG A 220 -13.73 -17.15 11.70
N PRO A 221 -12.45 -16.93 12.03
CA PRO A 221 -12.01 -15.74 12.73
C PRO A 221 -12.35 -14.43 11.99
N LEU A 222 -12.24 -14.42 10.66
CA LEU A 222 -12.49 -13.29 9.79
C LEU A 222 -14.00 -13.01 9.58
N ALA A 223 -14.85 -14.06 9.65
CA ALA A 223 -16.27 -13.96 9.32
C ALA A 223 -17.16 -13.76 10.56
N VAL A 224 -16.88 -14.47 11.66
CA VAL A 224 -17.73 -14.49 12.88
C VAL A 224 -16.91 -14.48 14.17
N GLY A 225 -15.59 -14.39 14.07
CA GLY A 225 -14.66 -14.41 15.21
C GLY A 225 -14.16 -13.01 15.57
N ALA A 226 -12.98 -12.96 16.21
CA ALA A 226 -12.40 -11.74 16.75
C ALA A 226 -12.04 -10.70 15.68
N ASP A 227 -11.62 -11.15 14.50
CA ASP A 227 -11.15 -10.26 13.42
C ASP A 227 -12.30 -9.84 12.47
N ALA A 228 -13.51 -10.36 12.69
CA ALA A 228 -14.68 -10.02 11.89
C ALA A 228 -15.01 -8.52 11.91
N ILE A 229 -14.73 -7.84 13.01
CA ILE A 229 -14.96 -6.39 13.12
C ILE A 229 -14.18 -5.61 12.05
N LEU A 230 -12.97 -6.07 11.69
CA LEU A 230 -12.11 -5.39 10.73
C LEU A 230 -12.52 -5.65 9.27
N PHE A 231 -12.99 -6.88 8.96
CA PHE A 231 -13.08 -7.35 7.58
C PHE A 231 -14.50 -7.76 7.17
N ASN A 232 -15.38 -8.15 8.11
CA ASN A 232 -16.71 -8.65 7.81
C ASN A 232 -17.76 -7.57 7.85
N GLY A 233 -18.15 -7.07 6.71
CA GLY A 233 -19.17 -6.05 6.51
C GLY A 233 -18.88 -5.20 5.28
N PRO A 234 -19.84 -4.37 4.83
CA PRO A 234 -19.64 -3.52 3.67
C PRO A 234 -18.53 -2.49 3.91
N THR A 235 -17.94 -2.01 2.83
CA THR A 235 -16.99 -0.89 2.87
C THR A 235 -17.74 0.37 3.31
N ASN A 236 -17.35 0.96 4.45
CA ASN A 236 -18.03 2.10 5.07
C ASN A 236 -17.24 3.41 5.00
N ILE A 237 -16.21 3.47 4.17
CA ILE A 237 -15.36 4.65 4.01
C ILE A 237 -15.69 5.43 2.73
N ASN A 238 -15.45 6.74 2.78
CA ASN A 238 -15.61 7.66 1.67
C ASN A 238 -14.27 8.30 1.33
N LEU A 239 -13.92 8.42 0.05
CA LEU A 239 -12.64 8.96 -0.43
C LEU A 239 -12.78 10.33 -1.12
N ASN A 240 -13.76 11.13 -0.75
CA ASN A 240 -14.01 12.44 -1.37
C ASN A 240 -13.05 13.55 -0.90
N ASN A 241 -12.31 13.35 0.20
CA ASN A 241 -11.34 14.33 0.68
C ASN A 241 -10.02 14.26 -0.11
N PRO A 242 -9.41 15.37 -0.49
CA PRO A 242 -8.12 15.37 -1.20
C PRO A 242 -6.94 14.89 -0.34
N LEU A 243 -7.07 14.81 0.97
CA LEU A 243 -6.06 14.27 1.88
C LEU A 243 -6.70 13.25 2.82
N ILE A 244 -6.35 11.97 2.64
CA ILE A 244 -6.88 10.87 3.42
C ILE A 244 -5.74 10.11 4.07
N ASN A 245 -5.82 9.94 5.39
CA ASN A 245 -4.90 9.14 6.19
C ASN A 245 -5.62 7.87 6.69
N PHE A 246 -5.10 6.71 6.34
CA PHE A 246 -5.55 5.41 6.83
C PHE A 246 -4.71 5.03 8.05
N ASP A 247 -5.30 5.18 9.22
CA ASP A 247 -4.66 4.89 10.51
C ASP A 247 -4.87 3.41 10.89
N ILE A 248 -3.78 2.67 10.98
CA ILE A 248 -3.75 1.26 11.42
C ILE A 248 -2.90 1.05 12.66
N SER A 249 -2.55 2.13 13.36
CA SER A 249 -1.69 2.09 14.54
C SER A 249 -2.25 1.25 15.69
N GLY A 250 -3.58 1.19 15.83
CA GLY A 250 -4.22 0.34 16.83
C GLY A 250 -4.00 -1.17 16.62
N LEU A 251 -3.42 -1.59 15.49
CA LEU A 251 -3.08 -2.99 15.23
C LEU A 251 -1.63 -3.35 15.61
N GLN A 252 -0.80 -2.37 15.99
CA GLN A 252 0.62 -2.60 16.33
C GLN A 252 0.83 -3.47 17.57
N ASP A 253 -0.02 -3.36 18.59
CA ASP A 253 0.13 -4.08 19.84
C ASP A 253 -0.12 -5.59 19.72
N ASN A 254 -0.62 -6.04 18.58
CA ASN A 254 -0.80 -7.46 18.27
C ASN A 254 0.52 -8.08 17.77
N THR A 255 1.54 -8.07 18.61
CA THR A 255 2.86 -8.63 18.31
C THR A 255 2.75 -10.07 17.81
N GLY A 256 3.20 -10.29 16.58
CA GLY A 256 3.15 -11.59 15.90
C GLY A 256 1.86 -11.86 15.14
N SER A 257 0.87 -10.97 15.17
CA SER A 257 -0.32 -11.11 14.35
C SER A 257 -0.06 -10.57 12.94
N ARG A 258 -0.51 -11.32 11.94
CA ARG A 258 -0.45 -10.91 10.54
C ARG A 258 -1.56 -9.92 10.15
N ILE A 259 -2.40 -9.54 11.12
CA ILE A 259 -3.53 -8.64 10.93
C ILE A 259 -3.06 -7.28 10.40
N LEU A 260 -2.00 -6.71 11.01
CA LEU A 260 -1.42 -5.43 10.57
C LEU A 260 -1.01 -5.48 9.08
N LEU A 261 -0.27 -6.52 8.70
CA LEU A 261 0.18 -6.69 7.31
C LEU A 261 -0.99 -6.92 6.35
N THR A 262 -1.95 -7.74 6.76
CA THR A 262 -3.16 -8.02 5.96
C THR A 262 -3.99 -6.76 5.76
N GLN A 263 -4.16 -5.95 6.81
CA GLN A 263 -4.89 -4.70 6.72
C GLN A 263 -4.13 -3.66 5.87
N TYR A 264 -2.82 -3.58 6.03
CA TYR A 264 -1.98 -2.73 5.18
C TYR A 264 -2.14 -3.07 3.70
N PHE A 265 -2.07 -4.37 3.36
CA PHE A 265 -2.27 -4.86 2.00
C PHE A 265 -3.68 -4.58 1.47
N ASN A 266 -4.71 -4.79 2.30
CA ASN A 266 -6.10 -4.51 1.97
C ASN A 266 -6.31 -3.01 1.63
N ILE A 267 -5.81 -2.12 2.48
CA ILE A 267 -5.88 -0.67 2.29
C ILE A 267 -5.14 -0.25 1.02
N LEU A 268 -3.89 -0.71 0.85
CA LEU A 268 -3.10 -0.35 -0.33
C LEU A 268 -3.77 -0.76 -1.64
N SER A 269 -4.34 -1.96 -1.67
CA SER A 269 -5.05 -2.44 -2.85
C SER A 269 -6.32 -1.63 -3.12
N PHE A 270 -7.00 -1.18 -2.07
CA PHE A 270 -8.17 -0.32 -2.19
C PHE A 270 -7.80 1.08 -2.72
N ILE A 271 -6.78 1.72 -2.14
CA ILE A 271 -6.24 3.00 -2.66
C ILE A 271 -5.84 2.85 -4.12
N TRP A 272 -5.15 1.75 -4.46
CA TRP A 272 -4.73 1.50 -5.83
C TRP A 272 -5.90 1.43 -6.81
N THR A 273 -7.01 0.78 -6.42
CA THR A 273 -8.23 0.74 -7.23
C THR A 273 -8.79 2.15 -7.47
N GLN A 274 -8.79 3.01 -6.45
CA GLN A 274 -9.23 4.41 -6.57
C GLN A 274 -8.32 5.22 -7.49
N VAL A 275 -7.00 5.07 -7.36
CA VAL A 275 -6.02 5.74 -8.22
C VAL A 275 -6.17 5.32 -9.68
N ILE A 276 -6.48 4.05 -9.93
CA ILE A 276 -6.70 3.54 -11.30
C ILE A 276 -7.99 4.09 -11.91
N SER A 277 -9.08 4.13 -11.14
CA SER A 277 -10.39 4.55 -11.63
C SER A 277 -10.52 6.07 -11.79
N ASP A 278 -9.67 6.85 -11.12
CA ASP A 278 -9.66 8.30 -11.27
C ASP A 278 -8.95 8.72 -12.57
N GLU A 279 -9.75 9.14 -13.54
CA GLU A 279 -9.29 9.64 -14.85
C GLU A 279 -8.94 11.13 -14.88
N SER A 280 -9.02 11.84 -13.75
CA SER A 280 -8.69 13.26 -13.67
C SER A 280 -7.20 13.50 -13.90
N ASP A 281 -6.87 14.72 -14.39
CA ASP A 281 -5.48 15.18 -14.53
C ASP A 281 -4.86 15.58 -13.18
N THR A 282 -5.55 15.31 -12.05
CA THR A 282 -5.05 15.59 -10.70
C THR A 282 -3.88 14.68 -10.38
N ARG A 283 -2.80 15.26 -9.88
CA ARG A 283 -1.64 14.50 -9.40
C ARG A 283 -2.01 13.75 -8.13
N LYS A 284 -1.70 12.46 -8.09
CA LYS A 284 -2.01 11.56 -6.97
C LYS A 284 -0.73 11.12 -6.30
N GLN A 285 -0.70 11.12 -4.95
CA GLN A 285 0.45 10.63 -4.20
C GLN A 285 0.01 9.66 -3.11
N ILE A 286 0.60 8.48 -3.10
CA ILE A 286 0.42 7.49 -2.03
C ILE A 286 1.65 7.53 -1.15
N TYR A 287 1.47 7.65 0.16
CA TYR A 287 2.53 7.56 1.17
C TYR A 287 2.38 6.23 1.92
N ALA A 288 3.36 5.38 1.75
CA ALA A 288 3.50 4.10 2.45
C ALA A 288 4.51 4.28 3.58
N ASP A 289 4.05 4.77 4.74
CA ASP A 289 4.92 4.91 5.90
C ASP A 289 5.18 3.54 6.55
N GLU A 290 6.34 3.36 7.13
CA GLU A 290 6.88 2.09 7.65
C GLU A 290 6.69 0.92 6.67
N TYR A 291 7.07 1.17 5.43
CA TYR A 291 7.03 0.20 4.35
C TYR A 291 7.69 -1.15 4.69
N GLY A 292 8.65 -1.17 5.63
CA GLY A 292 9.27 -2.37 6.14
C GLY A 292 8.28 -3.43 6.65
N VAL A 293 7.10 -3.02 7.12
CA VAL A 293 6.03 -3.91 7.61
C VAL A 293 5.60 -4.95 6.58
N ILE A 294 5.57 -4.58 5.29
CA ILE A 294 5.16 -5.49 4.22
C ILE A 294 6.30 -6.31 3.62
N MET A 295 7.53 -6.10 4.07
CA MET A 295 8.72 -6.82 3.60
C MET A 295 8.90 -8.13 4.38
N ASP A 296 7.93 -9.03 4.26
CA ASP A 296 7.95 -10.36 4.87
C ASP A 296 8.42 -11.41 3.86
N PRO A 297 9.56 -12.12 4.15
CA PRO A 297 10.10 -13.16 3.26
C PRO A 297 9.11 -14.28 2.95
N GLU A 298 8.17 -14.53 3.85
CA GLU A 298 7.14 -15.55 3.65
C GLU A 298 6.04 -15.11 2.69
N LEU A 299 5.92 -13.80 2.41
CA LEU A 299 4.82 -13.21 1.65
C LEU A 299 5.29 -12.51 0.36
N GLN A 300 6.08 -13.21 -0.45
CA GLN A 300 6.63 -12.69 -1.70
C GLN A 300 5.54 -12.12 -2.64
N GLU A 301 4.33 -12.66 -2.64
CA GLU A 301 3.25 -12.19 -3.51
C GLU A 301 2.76 -10.78 -3.09
N VAL A 302 2.72 -10.47 -1.78
CA VAL A 302 2.43 -9.11 -1.28
C VAL A 302 3.50 -8.13 -1.77
N MET A 303 4.78 -8.48 -1.62
CA MET A 303 5.90 -7.66 -2.09
C MET A 303 5.86 -7.46 -3.62
N LYS A 304 5.58 -8.50 -4.40
CA LYS A 304 5.43 -8.43 -5.86
C LYS A 304 4.25 -7.53 -6.25
N TYR A 305 3.13 -7.63 -5.54
CA TYR A 305 1.98 -6.76 -5.77
C TYR A 305 2.35 -5.29 -5.56
N PHE A 306 3.03 -4.97 -4.46
CA PHE A 306 3.52 -3.63 -4.17
C PHE A 306 4.49 -3.12 -5.26
N ALA A 307 5.45 -3.95 -5.64
CA ALA A 307 6.38 -3.64 -6.73
C ALA A 307 5.66 -3.40 -8.07
N SER A 308 4.52 -4.08 -8.31
CA SER A 308 3.70 -3.84 -9.49
C SER A 308 3.03 -2.47 -9.47
N ILE A 309 2.52 -2.03 -8.31
CA ILE A 309 1.97 -0.68 -8.14
C ILE A 309 3.02 0.37 -8.47
N SER A 310 4.23 0.25 -7.90
CA SER A 310 5.30 1.22 -8.12
C SER A 310 5.68 1.38 -9.61
N ARG A 311 5.56 0.32 -10.41
CA ARG A 311 5.79 0.36 -11.87
C ARG A 311 4.65 1.00 -12.64
N ARG A 312 3.41 0.76 -12.20
CA ARG A 312 2.18 1.11 -12.96
C ARG A 312 1.62 2.48 -12.63
N ILE A 313 1.90 3.01 -11.43
CA ILE A 313 1.30 4.25 -10.92
C ILE A 313 1.61 5.47 -11.80
N ARG A 314 2.75 5.48 -12.50
CA ARG A 314 3.14 6.54 -13.42
C ARG A 314 2.12 6.79 -14.54
N LYS A 315 1.46 5.71 -15.02
CA LYS A 315 0.43 5.79 -16.08
C LYS A 315 -0.88 6.45 -15.60
N ARG A 316 -1.02 6.67 -14.30
CA ARG A 316 -2.22 7.24 -13.65
C ARG A 316 -1.98 8.63 -13.04
N ILE A 317 -0.96 9.33 -13.54
CA ILE A 317 -0.53 10.63 -13.00
C ILE A 317 -0.34 10.53 -11.48
N GLY A 318 0.26 9.42 -11.06
CA GLY A 318 0.48 9.07 -9.67
C GLY A 318 1.95 8.89 -9.32
N GLY A 319 2.26 9.00 -8.03
CA GLY A 319 3.53 8.68 -7.40
C GLY A 319 3.32 7.89 -6.12
N LEU A 320 4.31 7.09 -5.78
CA LEU A 320 4.36 6.31 -4.55
C LEU A 320 5.57 6.78 -3.75
N THR A 321 5.35 7.25 -2.54
CA THR A 321 6.40 7.54 -1.56
C THR A 321 6.47 6.38 -0.57
N VAL A 322 7.58 5.67 -0.56
CA VAL A 322 7.86 4.64 0.46
C VAL A 322 8.80 5.23 1.51
N ALA A 323 8.52 4.99 2.77
CA ALA A 323 9.37 5.43 3.87
C ALA A 323 9.62 4.30 4.86
N THR A 324 10.84 4.20 5.38
CA THR A 324 11.15 3.27 6.47
C THR A 324 12.26 3.81 7.36
N GLN A 325 12.24 3.42 8.61
CA GLN A 325 13.27 3.78 9.60
C GLN A 325 14.44 2.82 9.56
N GLN A 326 14.25 1.59 9.12
CA GLN A 326 15.27 0.54 9.12
C GLN A 326 15.53 0.04 7.69
N ILE A 327 16.76 0.23 7.24
CA ILE A 327 17.21 -0.28 5.93
C ILE A 327 17.27 -1.82 5.92
N SER A 328 17.60 -2.43 7.05
CA SER A 328 17.59 -3.86 7.22
C SER A 328 16.28 -4.51 6.82
N ASP A 329 15.14 -3.88 7.08
CA ASP A 329 13.82 -4.42 6.71
C ASP A 329 13.65 -4.58 5.20
N VAL A 330 14.31 -3.74 4.42
CA VAL A 330 14.18 -3.68 2.95
C VAL A 330 15.34 -4.39 2.23
N LEU A 331 16.54 -4.41 2.82
CA LEU A 331 17.75 -4.92 2.18
C LEU A 331 18.38 -6.14 2.87
N LYS A 332 17.72 -6.71 3.89
CA LYS A 332 18.16 -8.00 4.45
C LYS A 332 18.16 -9.09 3.36
N PRO A 333 19.02 -10.10 3.43
CA PRO A 333 19.23 -11.10 2.36
C PRO A 333 17.94 -11.74 1.85
N GLU A 334 16.98 -11.99 2.73
CA GLU A 334 15.74 -12.71 2.45
C GLU A 334 14.74 -11.94 1.58
N VAL A 335 14.82 -10.60 1.59
CA VAL A 335 13.89 -9.70 0.86
C VAL A 335 14.63 -8.74 -0.08
N LYS A 336 15.94 -8.86 -0.17
CA LYS A 336 16.81 -7.91 -0.87
C LYS A 336 16.43 -7.68 -2.33
N SER A 337 15.99 -8.73 -3.02
CA SER A 337 15.59 -8.63 -4.43
C SER A 337 14.39 -7.72 -4.63
N GLU A 338 13.36 -7.88 -3.83
CA GLU A 338 12.12 -7.10 -3.88
C GLU A 338 12.34 -5.68 -3.37
N GLY A 339 13.09 -5.52 -2.28
CA GLY A 339 13.49 -4.22 -1.75
C GLY A 339 14.28 -3.38 -2.74
N GLN A 340 15.27 -3.99 -3.42
CA GLN A 340 16.03 -3.32 -4.49
C GLN A 340 15.14 -2.90 -5.66
N VAL A 341 14.15 -3.70 -6.04
CA VAL A 341 13.20 -3.33 -7.10
C VAL A 341 12.50 -2.03 -6.75
N ILE A 342 12.00 -1.88 -5.53
CA ILE A 342 11.26 -0.69 -5.12
C ILE A 342 12.17 0.53 -5.03
N ILE A 343 13.36 0.38 -4.45
CA ILE A 343 14.34 1.46 -4.41
C ILE A 343 14.71 1.91 -5.84
N ASN A 344 14.98 0.95 -6.74
CA ASN A 344 15.34 1.24 -8.12
C ASN A 344 14.16 1.81 -8.94
N GLN A 345 12.92 1.51 -8.58
CA GLN A 345 11.72 2.11 -9.16
C GLN A 345 11.40 3.50 -8.58
N SER A 346 12.16 3.98 -7.59
CA SER A 346 12.01 5.31 -7.03
C SER A 346 13.03 6.25 -7.68
N CYS A 347 12.55 7.09 -8.61
CA CYS A 347 13.41 8.07 -9.29
C CYS A 347 13.95 9.14 -8.32
N TYR A 348 13.29 9.35 -7.21
CA TYR A 348 13.65 10.32 -6.20
C TYR A 348 13.92 9.60 -4.89
N GLN A 349 15.15 9.74 -4.36
CA GLN A 349 15.58 9.01 -3.17
C GLN A 349 16.22 9.97 -2.19
N PHE A 350 15.82 9.87 -0.92
CA PHE A 350 16.30 10.71 0.17
C PHE A 350 16.82 9.83 1.30
N PHE A 351 18.10 9.91 1.57
CA PHE A 351 18.77 9.11 2.61
C PHE A 351 19.21 10.04 3.73
N PHE A 352 18.45 10.07 4.81
CA PHE A 352 18.85 10.66 6.07
C PHE A 352 19.85 9.77 6.81
N ASN A 353 20.24 10.12 8.04
CA ASN A 353 21.08 9.24 8.84
C ASN A 353 20.37 7.90 9.12
N ILE A 354 21.06 6.80 8.86
CA ILE A 354 20.55 5.44 9.01
C ILE A 354 21.23 4.65 10.15
N ALA A 355 21.78 5.38 11.13
CA ALA A 355 22.27 4.86 12.41
C ALA A 355 23.15 3.60 12.31
N GLY A 356 24.08 3.56 11.33
CA GLY A 356 25.06 2.47 11.19
C GLY A 356 24.64 1.34 10.25
N GLU A 357 23.43 1.33 9.70
CA GLU A 357 22.97 0.31 8.75
C GLU A 357 23.54 0.46 7.32
N THR A 358 24.60 1.25 7.13
CA THR A 358 25.25 1.46 5.84
C THR A 358 25.79 0.17 5.20
N GLU A 359 26.05 -0.86 6.01
CA GLU A 359 26.55 -2.15 5.53
C GLU A 359 25.55 -2.87 4.59
N TYR A 360 24.24 -2.67 4.75
CA TYR A 360 23.23 -3.25 3.87
C TYR A 360 23.30 -2.73 2.43
N PHE A 361 23.91 -1.56 2.22
CA PHE A 361 24.17 -1.01 0.88
C PHE A 361 25.43 -1.55 0.24
N LYS A 362 26.35 -2.21 0.99
CA LYS A 362 27.56 -2.77 0.44
C LYS A 362 27.23 -3.83 -0.63
N GLY A 363 27.89 -3.72 -1.77
CA GLY A 363 27.64 -4.59 -2.92
C GLY A 363 26.34 -4.30 -3.68
N THR A 364 25.51 -3.33 -3.25
CA THR A 364 24.45 -2.74 -4.07
C THR A 364 25.02 -1.57 -4.87
N LYS A 365 24.50 -1.30 -6.03
CA LYS A 365 24.88 -0.09 -6.80
C LYS A 365 23.96 1.11 -6.47
N ILE A 366 23.31 1.09 -5.30
CA ILE A 366 22.32 2.11 -4.92
C ILE A 366 23.03 3.42 -4.54
N LEU A 367 24.06 3.34 -3.70
CA LEU A 367 24.81 4.49 -3.19
C LEU A 367 26.32 4.33 -3.42
N PRO A 368 27.03 5.42 -3.78
CA PRO A 368 28.49 5.44 -3.79
C PRO A 368 29.05 5.50 -2.36
N GLU A 369 30.31 5.12 -2.18
CA GLU A 369 30.97 5.08 -0.86
C GLU A 369 30.99 6.45 -0.17
N SER A 370 31.19 7.53 -0.94
CA SER A 370 31.15 8.89 -0.40
C SER A 370 29.78 9.27 0.19
N ALA A 371 28.69 8.78 -0.42
CA ALA A 371 27.36 8.98 0.11
C ALA A 371 27.13 8.19 1.40
N LEU A 372 27.64 6.95 1.48
CA LEU A 372 27.55 6.13 2.69
C LEU A 372 28.29 6.78 3.86
N GLN A 373 29.47 7.33 3.63
CA GLN A 373 30.21 8.10 4.64
C GLN A 373 29.44 9.34 5.09
N PHE A 374 28.85 10.09 4.16
CA PHE A 374 28.04 11.27 4.52
C PHE A 374 26.83 10.87 5.38
N ILE A 375 26.07 9.89 4.95
CA ILE A 375 24.82 9.46 5.62
C ILE A 375 25.10 8.96 7.05
N GLN A 376 26.22 8.29 7.26
CA GLN A 376 26.62 7.78 8.58
C GLN A 376 26.77 8.89 9.63
N PHE A 377 27.21 10.09 9.21
CA PHE A 377 27.46 11.23 10.09
C PHE A 377 26.48 12.39 9.87
N ALA A 378 25.45 12.22 9.02
CA ALA A 378 24.48 13.24 8.73
C ALA A 378 23.74 13.70 10.01
N LYS A 379 23.59 15.01 10.17
CA LYS A 379 22.85 15.62 11.27
C LYS A 379 21.34 15.63 10.98
N ILE A 380 20.55 16.03 11.96
CA ILE A 380 19.11 16.19 11.81
C ILE A 380 18.79 17.11 10.61
N GLY A 381 17.95 16.61 9.70
CA GLY A 381 17.56 17.32 8.48
C GLY A 381 18.60 17.31 7.37
N GLU A 382 19.78 16.71 7.57
CA GLU A 382 20.72 16.48 6.49
C GLU A 382 20.40 15.16 5.79
N CYS A 383 20.41 15.18 4.45
CA CYS A 383 20.19 13.95 3.67
C CYS A 383 21.04 13.96 2.39
N TYR A 384 21.30 12.77 1.89
CA TYR A 384 21.80 12.57 0.54
C TYR A 384 20.62 12.35 -0.39
N ALA A 385 20.42 13.29 -1.32
CA ALA A 385 19.30 13.27 -2.24
C ALA A 385 19.75 12.80 -3.63
N LYS A 386 18.97 11.92 -4.26
CA LYS A 386 19.17 11.48 -5.66
C LYS A 386 17.93 11.79 -6.48
N PHE A 387 18.12 12.36 -7.65
CA PHE A 387 17.09 12.69 -8.62
C PHE A 387 17.41 12.01 -9.95
N GLY A 388 16.83 10.84 -10.16
CA GLY A 388 17.19 9.95 -11.25
C GLY A 388 18.57 9.29 -11.04
N THR A 389 19.21 8.94 -12.13
CA THR A 389 20.53 8.26 -12.10
C THR A 389 21.71 9.24 -12.22
N GLN A 390 21.46 10.45 -12.70
CA GLN A 390 22.53 11.41 -13.06
C GLN A 390 22.73 12.52 -12.03
N THR A 391 21.74 12.80 -11.19
CA THR A 391 21.80 13.93 -10.25
C THR A 391 21.75 13.44 -8.82
N SER A 392 22.78 13.78 -8.04
CA SER A 392 22.78 13.53 -6.60
C SER A 392 23.53 14.63 -5.87
N MET A 393 23.16 14.89 -4.61
CA MET A 393 23.71 15.97 -3.81
C MET A 393 23.51 15.76 -2.32
N THR A 394 24.40 16.33 -1.53
CA THR A 394 24.20 16.50 -0.09
C THR A 394 23.29 17.70 0.15
N THR A 395 22.25 17.51 0.95
CA THR A 395 21.17 18.46 1.10
C THR A 395 20.89 18.73 2.58
N GLN A 396 20.61 19.99 2.93
CA GLN A 396 19.97 20.38 4.17
C GLN A 396 18.49 20.62 3.88
N ILE A 397 17.62 19.82 4.45
CA ILE A 397 16.17 20.06 4.41
C ILE A 397 15.87 21.29 5.25
N ILE A 398 15.18 22.25 4.66
CA ILE A 398 14.76 23.50 5.32
C ILE A 398 13.25 23.58 5.22
N ILE A 399 12.62 23.59 6.39
CA ILE A 399 11.18 23.79 6.52
C ILE A 399 10.94 25.22 6.94
N PRO A 400 10.02 25.95 6.28
CA PRO A 400 9.69 27.32 6.67
C PRO A 400 9.37 27.43 8.17
N PRO A 401 9.82 28.50 8.87
CA PRO A 401 9.63 28.61 10.31
C PRO A 401 8.16 28.56 10.75
N ASP A 402 7.23 29.06 9.95
CA ASP A 402 5.80 29.01 10.24
C ASP A 402 5.25 27.57 10.14
N GLU A 403 5.68 26.83 9.15
CA GLU A 403 5.34 25.43 8.97
C GLU A 403 5.96 24.55 10.07
N LEU A 404 7.22 24.83 10.45
CA LEU A 404 7.85 24.12 11.56
C LEU A 404 7.11 24.36 12.88
N ARG A 405 6.72 25.62 13.17
CA ARG A 405 5.89 25.96 14.34
C ARG A 405 4.52 25.26 14.29
N PHE A 406 3.94 25.14 13.11
CA PHE A 406 2.69 24.37 12.91
C PHE A 406 2.91 22.90 13.28
N PHE A 407 3.98 22.27 12.80
CA PHE A 407 4.31 20.88 13.14
C PHE A 407 4.59 20.68 14.63
N GLU A 408 5.27 21.63 15.29
CA GLU A 408 5.51 21.58 16.74
C GLU A 408 4.21 21.67 17.56
N ARG A 409 3.23 22.44 17.11
CA ARG A 409 1.90 22.49 17.75
C ARG A 409 1.14 21.18 17.60
N ILE A 410 1.27 20.53 16.46
CA ILE A 410 0.63 19.24 16.18
C ILE A 410 1.27 18.14 17.03
N LYS A 411 2.58 18.19 17.29
CA LYS A 411 3.30 17.20 18.08
C LYS A 411 2.94 17.22 19.57
N LYS A 412 2.52 18.36 20.09
CA LYS A 412 2.02 18.50 21.47
C LYS A 412 0.58 18.02 21.61
#